data_29a217906ddcd26beba12bb546ebc0ec
#
_entry.id   29a217906ddcd26beba12bb546ebc0ec
#
_cell.length_a   1.000
_cell.length_b   1.000
_cell.length_c   1.000
_cell.angle_alpha   90.00
_cell.angle_beta   90.00
_cell.angle_gamma   90.00
#
_symmetry.space_group_name_H-M   'P 1'
#
loop_
_entity.id
_entity.type
_entity.pdbx_description
1 polymer ?
#
loop_
_entity_poly.entity_id
_entity_poly.type
_entity_poly.pdbx_seq_one_letter_code
_entity_poly.pdbx_strand_id
1 'polypeptide(L)'
;KMGMVFQQFNLFNNMTVLENCMVGQVKVLGKSKEEARTTALKYLKHVGMDTYVNAKPHQLSGGQKQRVAIARALALEPEVLLMDEPTSALDPEMVGEVLRVIRDLAKEGLTMVIVTHEMAFARDVSNRVIFIDQGVIAEEGEPQELFTHPKNKRTQDFLSRFANA
;
A
#
# COMPACT_ATOMS: atom_id res chain seq x y z
N LYS A 1 -9.36 5.40 13.05
CA LYS A 1 -9.86 4.90 11.74
C LYS A 1 -8.77 4.10 11.05
N MET A 2 -9.13 2.97 10.43
CA MET A 2 -8.21 2.14 9.66
C MET A 2 -8.61 2.15 8.18
N GLY A 3 -7.63 2.32 7.31
CA GLY A 3 -7.77 2.11 5.87
C GLY A 3 -7.19 0.76 5.48
N MET A 4 -7.61 0.21 4.34
CA MET A 4 -7.08 -1.05 3.81
C MET A 4 -6.87 -0.96 2.30
N VAL A 5 -5.72 -1.47 1.86
CA VAL A 5 -5.34 -1.66 0.46
C VAL A 5 -5.12 -3.16 0.24
N PHE A 6 -5.85 -3.72 -0.72
CA PHE A 6 -5.83 -5.14 -1.01
C PHE A 6 -4.84 -5.47 -2.15
N GLN A 7 -4.44 -6.73 -2.22
CA GLN A 7 -3.65 -7.28 -3.31
C GLN A 7 -4.34 -7.07 -4.67
N GLN A 8 -5.64 -7.35 -4.74
CA GLN A 8 -6.48 -6.99 -5.88
C GLN A 8 -7.05 -5.59 -5.62
N PHE A 9 -6.90 -4.70 -6.54
CA PHE A 9 -7.16 -3.26 -6.40
C PHE A 9 -8.57 -2.90 -5.90
N ASN A 10 -9.56 -3.77 -6.17
CA ASN A 10 -10.97 -3.64 -5.75
C ASN A 10 -11.59 -2.27 -6.08
N LEU A 11 -11.24 -1.71 -7.22
CA LEU A 11 -11.84 -0.47 -7.70
C LEU A 11 -13.26 -0.74 -8.24
N PHE A 12 -14.13 0.23 -8.08
CA PHE A 12 -15.46 0.20 -8.69
C PHE A 12 -15.34 0.48 -10.18
N ASN A 13 -15.55 -0.55 -11.01
CA ASN A 13 -15.33 -0.49 -12.46
C ASN A 13 -16.28 0.47 -13.20
N ASN A 14 -17.43 0.73 -12.65
CA ASN A 14 -18.43 1.66 -13.20
C ASN A 14 -18.18 3.12 -12.83
N MET A 15 -17.21 3.39 -11.92
CA MET A 15 -16.85 4.72 -11.46
C MET A 15 -15.53 5.17 -12.05
N THR A 16 -15.37 6.49 -12.23
CA THR A 16 -14.09 7.09 -12.57
C THR A 16 -13.08 6.99 -11.41
N VAL A 17 -11.82 7.31 -11.67
CA VAL A 17 -10.77 7.42 -10.66
C VAL A 17 -11.18 8.38 -9.53
N LEU A 18 -11.69 9.56 -9.90
CA LEU A 18 -12.16 10.55 -8.93
C LEU A 18 -13.33 10.02 -8.10
N GLU A 19 -14.33 9.44 -8.73
CA GLU A 19 -15.50 8.88 -8.05
C GLU A 19 -15.13 7.74 -7.09
N ASN A 20 -14.18 6.89 -7.46
CA ASN A 20 -13.63 5.86 -6.56
C ASN A 20 -13.08 6.46 -5.27
N CYS A 21 -12.38 7.59 -5.34
CA CYS A 21 -11.82 8.25 -4.18
C CYS A 21 -12.84 9.10 -3.39
N MET A 22 -13.96 9.46 -4.00
CA MET A 22 -15.01 10.26 -3.35
C MET A 22 -16.07 9.41 -2.64
N VAL A 23 -16.41 8.25 -3.19
CA VAL A 23 -17.60 7.49 -2.76
C VAL A 23 -17.59 7.15 -1.27
N GLY A 24 -16.46 6.70 -0.74
CA GLY A 24 -16.31 6.38 0.69
C GLY A 24 -16.46 7.61 1.58
N GLN A 25 -15.92 8.74 1.17
CA GLN A 25 -16.03 10.00 1.92
C GLN A 25 -17.49 10.47 2.02
N VAL A 26 -18.24 10.39 0.92
CA VAL A 26 -19.65 10.81 0.88
C VAL A 26 -20.55 9.81 1.61
N LYS A 27 -20.37 8.50 1.33
CA LYS A 27 -21.29 7.47 1.82
C LYS A 27 -21.01 7.04 3.27
N VAL A 28 -19.77 7.07 3.70
CA VAL A 28 -19.35 6.58 5.02
C VAL A 28 -19.07 7.73 5.99
N LEU A 29 -18.37 8.77 5.53
CA LEU A 29 -18.02 9.91 6.39
C LEU A 29 -19.05 11.05 6.34
N GLY A 30 -20.04 10.99 5.45
CA GLY A 30 -21.07 12.02 5.33
C GLY A 30 -20.57 13.36 4.80
N LYS A 31 -19.37 13.41 4.19
CA LYS A 31 -18.81 14.65 3.62
C LYS A 31 -19.66 15.12 2.44
N SER A 32 -19.72 16.43 2.23
CA SER A 32 -20.29 17.00 1.02
C SER A 32 -19.52 16.55 -0.23
N LYS A 33 -20.14 16.59 -1.40
CA LYS A 33 -19.45 16.24 -2.65
C LYS A 33 -18.26 17.14 -2.95
N GLU A 34 -18.36 18.42 -2.57
CA GLU A 34 -17.28 19.40 -2.78
C GLU A 34 -16.07 19.09 -1.89
N GLU A 35 -16.28 18.85 -0.61
CA GLU A 35 -15.22 18.45 0.32
C GLU A 35 -14.59 17.13 -0.11
N ALA A 36 -15.39 16.12 -0.47
CA ALA A 36 -14.92 14.83 -0.93
C ALA A 36 -14.09 14.95 -2.21
N ARG A 37 -14.50 15.83 -3.14
CA ARG A 37 -13.75 16.11 -4.37
C ARG A 37 -12.39 16.74 -4.07
N THR A 38 -12.35 17.75 -3.23
CA THR A 38 -11.12 18.46 -2.83
C THR A 38 -10.12 17.47 -2.19
N THR A 39 -10.59 16.67 -1.26
CA THR A 39 -9.77 15.65 -0.60
C THR A 39 -9.29 14.57 -1.58
N ALA A 40 -10.17 14.09 -2.46
CA ALA A 40 -9.81 13.10 -3.47
C ALA A 40 -8.73 13.61 -4.42
N LEU A 41 -8.85 14.83 -4.93
CA LEU A 41 -7.86 15.44 -5.82
C LEU A 41 -6.50 15.62 -5.13
N LYS A 42 -6.48 15.99 -3.85
CA LYS A 42 -5.26 16.08 -3.04
C LYS A 42 -4.51 14.74 -3.05
N TYR A 43 -5.18 13.64 -2.71
CA TYR A 43 -4.53 12.33 -2.62
C TYR A 43 -4.22 11.72 -3.99
N LEU A 44 -5.04 11.96 -5.01
CA LEU A 44 -4.73 11.55 -6.38
C LEU A 44 -3.47 12.24 -6.89
N LYS A 45 -3.28 13.51 -6.61
CA LYS A 45 -2.03 14.23 -6.92
C LYS A 45 -0.85 13.65 -6.16
N HIS A 46 -1.04 13.31 -4.88
CA HIS A 46 0.00 12.72 -4.04
C HIS A 46 0.55 11.40 -4.61
N VAL A 47 -0.32 10.57 -5.19
CA VAL A 47 0.07 9.29 -5.82
C VAL A 47 0.37 9.42 -7.34
N GLY A 48 0.40 10.64 -7.89
CA GLY A 48 0.69 10.91 -9.31
C GLY A 48 -0.42 10.46 -10.27
N MET A 49 -1.68 10.54 -9.85
CA MET A 49 -2.86 10.14 -10.62
C MET A 49 -3.82 11.30 -10.94
N ASP A 50 -3.39 12.52 -10.72
CA ASP A 50 -4.20 13.74 -10.91
C ASP A 50 -4.61 13.99 -12.38
N THR A 51 -3.84 13.53 -13.35
CA THR A 51 -4.18 13.62 -14.78
C THR A 51 -5.17 12.55 -15.24
N TYR A 52 -5.43 11.51 -14.42
CA TYR A 52 -6.31 10.38 -14.74
C TYR A 52 -7.67 10.43 -14.05
N VAL A 53 -8.07 11.57 -13.51
CA VAL A 53 -9.28 11.72 -12.66
C VAL A 53 -10.58 11.27 -13.35
N ASN A 54 -10.67 11.42 -14.66
CA ASN A 54 -11.84 11.04 -15.47
C ASN A 54 -11.73 9.64 -16.09
N ALA A 55 -10.59 8.97 -15.95
CA ALA A 55 -10.40 7.62 -16.46
C ALA A 55 -11.19 6.60 -15.62
N LYS A 56 -11.57 5.50 -16.25
CA LYS A 56 -12.16 4.33 -15.58
C LYS A 56 -11.11 3.25 -15.37
N PRO A 57 -11.30 2.33 -14.40
CA PRO A 57 -10.31 1.32 -14.07
C PRO A 57 -9.80 0.50 -15.26
N HIS A 58 -10.66 0.16 -16.24
CA HIS A 58 -10.24 -0.59 -17.41
C HIS A 58 -9.28 0.14 -18.34
N GLN A 59 -9.12 1.46 -18.18
CA GLN A 59 -8.19 2.30 -18.95
C GLN A 59 -6.82 2.45 -18.26
N LEU A 60 -6.62 1.82 -17.09
CA LEU A 60 -5.43 1.96 -16.25
C LEU A 60 -4.58 0.70 -16.27
N SER A 61 -3.25 0.87 -16.15
CA SER A 61 -2.33 -0.21 -15.84
C SER A 61 -2.56 -0.75 -14.40
N GLY A 62 -2.00 -1.92 -14.07
CA GLY A 62 -2.06 -2.47 -12.72
C GLY A 62 -1.47 -1.54 -11.68
N GLY A 63 -0.30 -0.97 -11.94
CA GLY A 63 0.35 0.00 -11.04
C GLY A 63 -0.46 1.28 -10.85
N GLN A 64 -1.10 1.77 -11.91
CA GLN A 64 -2.03 2.92 -11.82
C GLN A 64 -3.26 2.58 -10.97
N LYS A 65 -3.87 1.40 -11.18
CA LYS A 65 -5.00 0.94 -10.36
C LYS A 65 -4.63 0.85 -8.89
N GLN A 66 -3.44 0.34 -8.56
CA GLN A 66 -3.00 0.24 -7.17
C GLN A 66 -2.75 1.61 -6.55
N ARG A 67 -2.16 2.54 -7.29
CA ARG A 67 -2.01 3.93 -6.80
C ARG A 67 -3.36 4.61 -6.54
N VAL A 68 -4.36 4.36 -7.38
CA VAL A 68 -5.73 4.83 -7.13
C VAL A 68 -6.35 4.17 -5.90
N ALA A 69 -6.12 2.88 -5.69
CA ALA A 69 -6.60 2.16 -4.50
C ALA A 69 -5.96 2.73 -3.21
N ILE A 70 -4.67 3.08 -3.26
CA ILE A 70 -3.99 3.78 -2.16
C ILE A 70 -4.60 5.16 -1.93
N ALA A 71 -4.78 5.97 -2.97
CA ALA A 71 -5.42 7.29 -2.85
C ALA A 71 -6.84 7.22 -2.29
N ARG A 72 -7.62 6.22 -2.70
CA ARG A 72 -8.96 5.96 -2.17
C ARG A 72 -8.95 5.68 -0.67
N ALA A 73 -8.01 4.86 -0.21
CA ALA A 73 -7.86 4.56 1.20
C ALA A 73 -7.41 5.81 2.00
N LEU A 74 -6.45 6.57 1.47
CA LEU A 74 -5.97 7.83 2.08
C LEU A 74 -7.05 8.91 2.14
N ALA A 75 -7.96 8.95 1.18
CA ALA A 75 -9.06 9.92 1.15
C ALA A 75 -10.03 9.79 2.33
N LEU A 76 -10.04 8.65 3.00
CA LEU A 76 -10.77 8.45 4.26
C LEU A 76 -10.01 8.97 5.50
N GLU A 77 -8.80 9.50 5.30
CA GLU A 77 -7.93 10.07 6.33
C GLU A 77 -7.71 9.08 7.50
N PRO A 78 -7.18 7.88 7.23
CA PRO A 78 -6.98 6.85 8.23
C PRO A 78 -5.81 7.19 9.17
N GLU A 79 -5.90 6.73 10.42
CA GLU A 79 -4.79 6.77 11.39
C GLU A 79 -3.79 5.64 11.15
N VAL A 80 -4.29 4.51 10.63
CA VAL A 80 -3.48 3.34 10.29
C VAL A 80 -3.91 2.83 8.91
N LEU A 81 -2.95 2.54 8.05
CA LEU A 81 -3.16 1.94 6.73
C LEU A 81 -2.64 0.51 6.71
N LEU A 82 -3.54 -0.44 6.47
CA LEU A 82 -3.18 -1.84 6.28
C LEU A 82 -3.00 -2.09 4.78
N MET A 83 -1.91 -2.75 4.41
CA MET A 83 -1.64 -3.14 3.02
C MET A 83 -1.36 -4.64 2.96
N ASP A 84 -2.16 -5.35 2.16
CA ASP A 84 -2.01 -6.77 1.97
C ASP A 84 -1.39 -7.03 0.59
N GLU A 85 -0.10 -7.34 0.57
CA GLU A 85 0.71 -7.60 -0.62
C GLU A 85 0.47 -6.59 -1.78
N PRO A 86 0.73 -5.28 -1.57
CA PRO A 86 0.31 -4.23 -2.50
C PRO A 86 0.95 -4.31 -3.89
N THR A 87 1.97 -5.13 -4.08
CA THR A 87 2.69 -5.26 -5.36
C THR A 87 2.57 -6.64 -6.02
N SER A 88 1.99 -7.64 -5.34
CA SER A 88 2.01 -9.02 -5.83
C SER A 88 1.18 -9.27 -7.10
N ALA A 89 0.18 -8.44 -7.38
CA ALA A 89 -0.63 -8.51 -8.60
C ALA A 89 -0.09 -7.63 -9.76
N LEU A 90 1.13 -7.10 -9.62
CA LEU A 90 1.74 -6.19 -10.59
C LEU A 90 2.82 -6.86 -11.42
N ASP A 91 2.96 -6.41 -12.67
CA ASP A 91 4.14 -6.70 -13.46
C ASP A 91 5.40 -6.08 -12.81
N PRO A 92 6.57 -6.75 -12.88
CA PRO A 92 7.79 -6.29 -12.20
C PRO A 92 8.18 -4.83 -12.49
N GLU A 93 7.96 -4.35 -13.71
CA GLU A 93 8.26 -2.97 -14.12
C GLU A 93 7.35 -1.92 -13.45
N MET A 94 6.17 -2.32 -12.94
CA MET A 94 5.22 -1.43 -12.24
C MET A 94 5.42 -1.40 -10.73
N VAL A 95 6.13 -2.37 -10.16
CA VAL A 95 6.35 -2.52 -8.71
C VAL A 95 7.04 -1.28 -8.13
N GLY A 96 8.09 -0.80 -8.80
CA GLY A 96 8.90 0.32 -8.31
C GLY A 96 8.12 1.60 -8.05
N GLU A 97 7.14 1.92 -8.91
CA GLU A 97 6.32 3.13 -8.74
C GLU A 97 5.41 3.05 -7.51
N VAL A 98 4.81 1.88 -7.27
CA VAL A 98 3.95 1.67 -6.10
C VAL A 98 4.76 1.67 -4.82
N LEU A 99 5.92 1.00 -4.79
CA LEU A 99 6.81 1.00 -3.62
C LEU A 99 7.34 2.41 -3.30
N ARG A 100 7.58 3.25 -4.31
CA ARG A 100 7.97 4.65 -4.10
C ARG A 100 6.87 5.44 -3.38
N VAL A 101 5.62 5.30 -3.82
CA VAL A 101 4.48 5.95 -3.15
C VAL A 101 4.40 5.51 -1.68
N ILE A 102 4.51 4.22 -1.41
CA ILE A 102 4.46 3.70 -0.03
C ILE A 102 5.63 4.23 0.81
N ARG A 103 6.84 4.30 0.23
CA ARG A 103 8.02 4.87 0.89
C ARG A 103 7.82 6.35 1.25
N ASP A 104 7.20 7.11 0.37
CA ASP A 104 6.95 8.53 0.62
C ASP A 104 5.91 8.72 1.74
N LEU A 105 4.86 7.91 1.78
CA LEU A 105 3.89 7.87 2.89
C LEU A 105 4.56 7.51 4.23
N ALA A 106 5.51 6.58 4.23
CA ALA A 106 6.27 6.23 5.44
C ALA A 106 7.11 7.41 5.94
N LYS A 107 7.76 8.15 5.05
CA LYS A 107 8.53 9.37 5.40
C LYS A 107 7.65 10.48 5.97
N GLU A 108 6.39 10.56 5.56
CA GLU A 108 5.41 11.51 6.09
C GLU A 108 4.87 11.12 7.47
N GLY A 109 5.24 9.95 7.98
CA GLY A 109 4.88 9.48 9.31
C GLY A 109 3.53 8.76 9.39
N LEU A 110 2.95 8.34 8.27
CA LEU A 110 1.73 7.53 8.30
C LEU A 110 2.04 6.16 8.91
N THR A 111 1.26 5.78 9.93
CA THR A 111 1.35 4.43 10.51
C THR A 111 0.81 3.40 9.52
N MET A 112 1.65 2.44 9.14
CA MET A 112 1.28 1.40 8.19
C MET A 112 1.66 0.02 8.70
N VAL A 113 0.81 -0.96 8.41
CA VAL A 113 1.12 -2.39 8.54
C VAL A 113 1.08 -2.99 7.15
N ILE A 114 2.20 -3.53 6.68
CA ILE A 114 2.37 -3.98 5.29
C ILE A 114 2.75 -5.45 5.30
N VAL A 115 1.93 -6.29 4.68
CA VAL A 115 2.31 -7.65 4.32
C VAL A 115 2.97 -7.59 2.95
N THR A 116 4.21 -8.05 2.84
CA THR A 116 4.98 -7.97 1.60
C THR A 116 6.01 -9.09 1.50
N HIS A 117 6.36 -9.45 0.29
CA HIS A 117 7.50 -10.30 -0.06
C HIS A 117 8.66 -9.50 -0.70
N GLU A 118 8.54 -8.19 -0.75
CA GLU A 118 9.60 -7.27 -1.20
C GLU A 118 10.62 -7.05 -0.06
N MET A 119 11.57 -7.96 0.08
CA MET A 119 12.46 -8.01 1.27
C MET A 119 13.36 -6.78 1.38
N ALA A 120 13.92 -6.29 0.28
CA ALA A 120 14.73 -5.07 0.28
C ALA A 120 13.90 -3.85 0.72
N PHE A 121 12.67 -3.74 0.21
CA PHE A 121 11.75 -2.68 0.60
C PHE A 121 11.40 -2.76 2.10
N ALA A 122 11.06 -3.96 2.60
CA ALA A 122 10.73 -4.16 4.00
C ALA A 122 11.91 -3.75 4.91
N ARG A 123 13.14 -4.16 4.57
CA ARG A 123 14.34 -3.79 5.32
C ARG A 123 14.56 -2.27 5.35
N ASP A 124 14.39 -1.60 4.20
CA ASP A 124 14.79 -0.20 4.03
C ASP A 124 13.75 0.81 4.52
N VAL A 125 12.48 0.40 4.63
CA VAL A 125 11.36 1.33 4.91
C VAL A 125 10.72 1.10 6.28
N SER A 126 10.73 -0.12 6.80
CA SER A 126 10.06 -0.42 8.06
C SER A 126 10.87 0.01 9.30
N ASN A 127 10.15 0.26 10.39
CA ASN A 127 10.74 0.47 11.72
C ASN A 127 10.77 -0.83 12.54
N ARG A 128 9.92 -1.78 12.18
CA ARG A 128 9.79 -3.07 12.83
C ARG A 128 9.37 -4.11 11.79
N VAL A 129 9.97 -5.27 11.86
CA VAL A 129 9.63 -6.42 11.00
C VAL A 129 9.14 -7.56 11.87
N ILE A 130 8.10 -8.23 11.40
CA ILE A 130 7.51 -9.41 12.02
C ILE A 130 7.54 -10.53 11.02
N PHE A 131 8.20 -11.63 11.35
CA PHE A 131 8.18 -12.86 10.57
C PHE A 131 7.12 -13.81 11.12
N ILE A 132 6.15 -14.17 10.29
CA ILE A 132 5.06 -15.07 10.65
C ILE A 132 5.30 -16.42 9.97
N ASP A 133 5.27 -17.50 10.75
CA ASP A 133 5.35 -18.86 10.25
C ASP A 133 4.27 -19.72 10.93
N GLN A 134 3.55 -20.52 10.16
CA GLN A 134 2.47 -21.40 10.64
C GLN A 134 1.41 -20.67 11.51
N GLY A 135 1.09 -19.42 11.19
CA GLY A 135 0.07 -18.64 11.86
C GLY A 135 0.49 -18.01 13.21
N VAL A 136 1.77 -18.10 13.55
CA VAL A 136 2.33 -17.49 14.77
C VAL A 136 3.50 -16.56 14.43
N ILE A 137 3.76 -15.61 15.32
CA ILE A 137 4.95 -14.76 15.23
C ILE A 137 6.17 -15.62 15.59
N ALA A 138 6.98 -15.93 14.60
CA ALA A 138 8.21 -16.71 14.77
C ALA A 138 9.38 -15.84 15.23
N GLU A 139 9.47 -14.61 14.70
CA GLU A 139 10.50 -13.65 15.08
C GLU A 139 10.01 -12.22 14.80
N GLU A 140 10.44 -11.27 15.62
CA GLU A 140 10.23 -9.85 15.39
C GLU A 140 11.43 -9.04 15.84
N GLY A 141 11.66 -7.90 15.20
CA GLY A 141 12.77 -7.05 15.56
C GLY A 141 12.96 -5.83 14.67
N GLU A 142 14.05 -5.16 14.93
CA GLU A 142 14.54 -4.05 14.12
C GLU A 142 15.00 -4.61 12.75
N PRO A 143 14.64 -3.91 11.63
CA PRO A 143 14.88 -4.47 10.29
C PRO A 143 16.32 -4.88 10.01
N GLN A 144 17.30 -4.01 10.28
CA GLN A 144 18.69 -4.30 9.97
C GLN A 144 19.18 -5.55 10.71
N GLU A 145 18.82 -5.69 12.00
CA GLU A 145 19.20 -6.85 12.79
C GLU A 145 18.53 -8.12 12.29
N LEU A 146 17.20 -8.08 12.09
CA LEU A 146 16.44 -9.26 11.66
C LEU A 146 16.86 -9.77 10.28
N PHE A 147 17.15 -8.88 9.33
CA PHE A 147 17.58 -9.27 7.99
C PHE A 147 19.03 -9.73 7.90
N THR A 148 19.91 -9.26 8.79
CA THR A 148 21.36 -9.63 8.78
C THR A 148 21.71 -10.72 9.75
N HIS A 149 21.07 -10.75 10.93
CA HIS A 149 21.35 -11.69 12.02
C HIS A 149 20.08 -12.30 12.61
N PRO A 150 19.25 -12.98 11.80
CA PRO A 150 18.06 -13.62 12.30
C PRO A 150 18.39 -14.72 13.31
N LYS A 151 17.67 -14.75 14.41
CA LYS A 151 17.91 -15.68 15.53
C LYS A 151 17.13 -16.99 15.36
N ASN A 152 15.95 -16.91 14.76
CA ASN A 152 15.08 -18.07 14.53
C ASN A 152 15.52 -18.83 13.28
N LYS A 153 15.65 -20.17 13.39
CA LYS A 153 16.05 -21.04 12.28
C LYS A 153 15.13 -20.91 11.05
N ARG A 154 13.83 -20.81 11.26
CA ARG A 154 12.86 -20.64 10.17
C ARG A 154 13.03 -19.32 9.43
N THR A 155 13.32 -18.24 10.18
CA THR A 155 13.64 -16.92 9.60
C THR A 155 14.92 -17.00 8.77
N GLN A 156 15.96 -17.64 9.27
CA GLN A 156 17.21 -17.87 8.54
C GLN A 156 16.98 -18.62 7.23
N ASP A 157 16.24 -19.74 7.29
CA ASP A 157 15.94 -20.57 6.12
C ASP A 157 15.08 -19.82 5.09
N PHE A 158 14.15 -18.98 5.54
CA PHE A 158 13.34 -18.13 4.68
C PHE A 158 14.18 -17.05 3.99
N LEU A 159 14.94 -16.28 4.74
CA LEU A 159 15.74 -15.16 4.21
C LEU A 159 16.88 -15.62 3.31
N SER A 160 17.45 -16.80 3.54
CA SER A 160 18.50 -17.36 2.68
C SER A 160 18.07 -17.53 1.22
N ARG A 161 16.78 -17.71 0.96
CA ARG A 161 16.23 -17.83 -0.40
C ARG A 161 16.26 -16.51 -1.17
N PHE A 162 16.24 -15.38 -0.47
CA PHE A 162 16.29 -14.04 -1.06
C PHE A 162 17.71 -13.48 -1.15
N ALA A 163 18.66 -13.99 -0.37
CA ALA A 163 20.06 -13.57 -0.41
C ALA A 163 20.79 -14.05 -1.69
N ASN A 164 20.24 -15.06 -2.38
CA ASN A 164 20.82 -15.67 -3.58
C ASN A 164 20.01 -15.35 -4.86
N ALA A 165 19.08 -14.40 -4.80
CA ALA A 165 18.25 -13.99 -5.94
C ALA A 165 18.75 -12.69 -6.56
#